data_1c4c98f93495d3e45791925dfb56f382
#
_entry.id   1c4c98f93495d3e45791925dfb56f382
#
_cell.length_a   1.000
_cell.length_b   1.000
_cell.length_c   1.000
_cell.angle_alpha   90.00
_cell.angle_beta   90.00
_cell.angle_gamma   90.00
#
_symmetry.space_group_name_H-M   'P 1'
#
loop_
_entity.id
_entity.type
_entity.pdbx_description
1 polymer ?
#
loop_
_entity_poly.entity_id
_entity_poly.type
_entity_poly.pdbx_seq_one_letter_code
_entity_poly.pdbx_strand_id
1 'polypeptide(L)'
;MNNNADLLKEYASLAGKEDEKSEARKTEILNYIKLNADDSDKEEAKAFINQKMEQLQSEVLALREQLAEDDYKLLPLRYIAQNYFGKSAAWLSQRLNGSKVRGHVYTLNSEQKDIFNRAVQEIGQRISSLQLA
;
A
#
# COMPACT_ATOMS: atom_id res chain seq x y z
N MET A 1 -2.97 -26.34 20.32
CA MET A 1 -2.36 -25.05 20.02
C MET A 1 -2.94 -24.51 18.74
N ASN A 2 -3.50 -23.34 18.76
CA ASN A 2 -4.17 -22.78 17.59
C ASN A 2 -3.18 -21.91 16.77
N ASN A 3 -2.52 -22.53 15.82
CA ASN A 3 -1.57 -21.84 14.95
C ASN A 3 -2.23 -20.85 13.98
N ASN A 4 -3.54 -20.99 13.76
CA ASN A 4 -4.26 -20.11 12.83
C ASN A 4 -4.29 -18.66 13.32
N ALA A 5 -4.48 -18.44 14.62
CA ALA A 5 -4.47 -17.09 15.18
C ALA A 5 -3.11 -16.42 15.01
N ASP A 6 -2.04 -17.15 15.24
CA ASP A 6 -0.68 -16.64 15.07
C ASP A 6 -0.36 -16.36 13.61
N LEU A 7 -0.80 -17.24 12.71
CA LEU A 7 -0.62 -17.05 11.26
C LEU A 7 -1.40 -15.84 10.75
N LEU A 8 -2.61 -15.61 11.26
CA LEU A 8 -3.40 -14.45 10.88
C LEU A 8 -2.76 -13.15 11.37
N LYS A 9 -2.16 -13.16 12.57
CA LYS A 9 -1.42 -12.00 13.08
C LYS A 9 -0.19 -11.71 12.21
N GLU A 10 0.52 -12.76 11.82
CA GLU A 10 1.66 -12.60 10.90
C GLU A 10 1.21 -12.07 9.56
N TYR A 11 0.13 -12.60 9.00
CA TYR A 11 -0.46 -12.10 7.75
C TYR A 11 -0.80 -10.61 7.87
N ALA A 12 -1.42 -10.21 8.98
CA ALA A 12 -1.78 -8.81 9.21
C ALA A 12 -0.55 -7.90 9.24
N SER A 13 0.55 -8.37 9.82
CA SER A 13 1.80 -7.59 9.87
C SER A 13 2.42 -7.44 8.48
N LEU A 14 2.15 -8.36 7.57
CA LEU A 14 2.67 -8.35 6.20
C LEU A 14 1.73 -7.65 5.22
N ALA A 15 0.49 -7.40 5.62
CA ALA A 15 -0.49 -6.74 4.77
C ALA A 15 -0.02 -5.33 4.40
N GLY A 16 -0.15 -4.97 3.14
CA GLY A 16 0.33 -3.71 2.63
C GLY A 16 1.79 -3.72 2.18
N LYS A 17 2.55 -4.74 2.55
CA LYS A 17 3.93 -4.92 2.07
C LYS A 17 3.94 -5.66 0.75
N GLU A 18 4.81 -5.25 -0.15
CA GLU A 18 4.86 -5.82 -1.49
C GLU A 18 6.22 -6.43 -1.87
N ASP A 19 7.17 -6.47 -0.94
CA ASP A 19 8.44 -7.13 -1.20
C ASP A 19 8.25 -8.62 -1.44
N GLU A 20 9.16 -9.23 -2.17
CA GLU A 20 9.06 -10.62 -2.59
C GLU A 20 8.89 -11.59 -1.42
N LYS A 21 9.62 -11.36 -0.34
CA LYS A 21 9.53 -12.21 0.87
C LYS A 21 8.17 -12.12 1.54
N SER A 22 7.63 -10.90 1.66
CA SER A 22 6.32 -10.69 2.27
C SER A 22 5.20 -11.30 1.43
N GLU A 23 5.25 -11.16 0.11
CA GLU A 23 4.28 -11.76 -0.80
C GLU A 23 4.33 -13.29 -0.74
N ALA A 24 5.52 -13.88 -0.75
CA ALA A 24 5.71 -15.32 -0.64
C ALA A 24 5.16 -15.84 0.69
N ARG A 25 5.44 -15.17 1.78
CA ARG A 25 4.96 -15.58 3.11
C ARG A 25 3.45 -15.47 3.24
N LYS A 26 2.86 -14.40 2.71
CA LYS A 26 1.40 -14.24 2.70
C LYS A 26 0.72 -15.39 1.95
N THR A 27 1.24 -15.77 0.80
CA THR A 27 0.73 -16.90 0.01
C THR A 27 0.86 -18.20 0.78
N GLU A 28 1.99 -18.43 1.42
CA GLU A 28 2.26 -19.61 2.25
C GLU A 28 1.24 -19.74 3.38
N ILE A 29 0.98 -18.63 4.09
CA ILE A 29 0.00 -18.60 5.18
C ILE A 29 -1.39 -18.93 4.67
N LEU A 30 -1.82 -18.33 3.58
CA LEU A 30 -3.14 -18.59 3.00
C LEU A 30 -3.29 -20.04 2.56
N ASN A 31 -2.26 -20.60 1.94
CA ASN A 31 -2.28 -22.00 1.51
C ASN A 31 -2.34 -22.95 2.70
N TYR A 32 -1.59 -22.68 3.76
CA TYR A 32 -1.62 -23.46 4.99
C TYR A 32 -3.02 -23.47 5.60
N ILE A 33 -3.66 -22.31 5.69
CA ILE A 33 -5.01 -22.19 6.24
C ILE A 33 -6.00 -22.96 5.39
N LYS A 34 -5.91 -22.88 4.05
CA LYS A 34 -6.78 -23.63 3.14
C LYS A 34 -6.68 -25.13 3.32
N LEU A 35 -5.46 -25.63 3.56
CA LEU A 35 -5.23 -27.08 3.66
C LEU A 35 -5.56 -27.66 5.04
N ASN A 36 -5.39 -26.86 6.10
CA ASN A 36 -5.41 -27.36 7.47
C ASN A 36 -6.58 -26.86 8.31
N ALA A 37 -7.32 -25.87 7.83
CA ALA A 37 -8.44 -25.27 8.57
C ALA A 37 -9.76 -25.95 8.22
N ASP A 38 -10.66 -26.03 9.19
CA ASP A 38 -12.05 -26.44 8.94
C ASP A 38 -12.85 -25.25 8.40
N ASP A 39 -14.13 -25.45 8.10
CA ASP A 39 -14.97 -24.41 7.52
C ASP A 39 -15.13 -23.21 8.44
N SER A 40 -15.21 -23.43 9.75
CA SER A 40 -15.29 -22.35 10.74
C SER A 40 -14.02 -21.49 10.76
N ASP A 41 -12.86 -22.15 10.74
CA ASP A 41 -11.55 -21.45 10.68
C ASP A 41 -11.39 -20.65 9.40
N LYS A 42 -11.88 -21.19 8.28
CA LYS A 42 -11.83 -20.48 6.99
C LYS A 42 -12.70 -19.24 7.00
N GLU A 43 -13.89 -19.30 7.61
CA GLU A 43 -14.78 -18.16 7.77
C GLU A 43 -14.13 -17.07 8.64
N GLU A 44 -13.54 -17.47 9.76
CA GLU A 44 -12.84 -16.54 10.64
C GLU A 44 -11.65 -15.88 9.93
N ALA A 45 -10.89 -16.65 9.15
CA ALA A 45 -9.76 -16.12 8.39
C ALA A 45 -10.23 -15.11 7.33
N LYS A 46 -11.30 -15.41 6.62
CA LYS A 46 -11.90 -14.48 5.66
C LYS A 46 -12.32 -13.17 6.31
N ALA A 47 -13.03 -13.25 7.43
CA ALA A 47 -13.49 -12.07 8.15
C ALA A 47 -12.31 -11.22 8.62
N PHE A 48 -11.26 -11.84 9.15
CA PHE A 48 -10.05 -11.16 9.59
C PHE A 48 -9.34 -10.45 8.44
N ILE A 49 -9.16 -11.13 7.32
CA ILE A 49 -8.48 -10.57 6.15
C ILE A 49 -9.29 -9.39 5.58
N ASN A 50 -10.61 -9.54 5.47
CA ASN A 50 -11.48 -8.49 4.96
C ASN A 50 -11.43 -7.25 5.87
N GLN A 51 -11.45 -7.45 7.19
CA GLN A 51 -11.34 -6.36 8.15
C GLN A 51 -10.01 -5.62 8.01
N LYS A 52 -8.93 -6.34 7.83
CA LYS A 52 -7.60 -5.75 7.63
C LYS A 52 -7.53 -4.95 6.33
N MET A 53 -8.12 -5.46 5.26
CA MET A 53 -8.19 -4.75 3.98
C MET A 53 -8.98 -3.45 4.08
N GLU A 54 -10.13 -3.47 4.80
CA GLU A 54 -10.92 -2.26 5.05
C GLU A 54 -10.11 -1.23 5.83
N GLN A 55 -9.36 -1.67 6.82
CA GLN A 55 -8.49 -0.80 7.60
C GLN A 55 -7.42 -0.13 6.72
N LEU A 56 -6.78 -0.90 5.84
CA LEU A 56 -5.78 -0.38 4.90
C LEU A 56 -6.40 0.62 3.92
N GLN A 57 -7.60 0.34 3.41
CA GLN A 57 -8.31 1.27 2.54
C GLN A 57 -8.61 2.59 3.25
N SER A 58 -9.03 2.52 4.53
CA SER A 58 -9.28 3.71 5.33
C SER A 58 -8.02 4.55 5.52
N GLU A 59 -6.88 3.91 5.78
CA GLU A 59 -5.59 4.58 5.92
C GLU A 59 -5.19 5.30 4.63
N VAL A 60 -5.38 4.66 3.48
CA VAL A 60 -5.04 5.24 2.18
C VAL A 60 -5.99 6.40 1.85
N LEU A 61 -7.27 6.25 2.13
CA LEU A 61 -8.25 7.33 1.94
C LEU A 61 -7.88 8.54 2.80
N ALA A 62 -7.50 8.32 4.07
CA ALA A 62 -7.05 9.39 4.95
C ALA A 62 -5.82 10.10 4.38
N LEU A 63 -4.87 9.36 3.81
CA LEU A 63 -3.70 9.92 3.15
C LEU A 63 -4.10 10.75 1.93
N ARG A 64 -5.00 10.22 1.10
CA ARG A 64 -5.47 10.91 -0.12
C ARG A 64 -6.24 12.18 0.22
N GLU A 65 -7.03 12.17 1.29
CA GLU A 65 -7.81 13.32 1.75
C GLU A 65 -6.95 14.48 2.25
N GLN A 66 -5.71 14.22 2.61
CA GLN A 66 -4.76 15.28 2.99
C GLN A 66 -4.39 16.16 1.81
N LEU A 67 -4.65 15.70 0.60
CA LEU A 67 -4.38 16.43 -0.64
C LEU A 67 -5.70 16.92 -1.22
N ALA A 68 -5.83 18.22 -1.42
CA ALA A 68 -6.96 18.76 -2.17
C ALA A 68 -6.91 18.22 -3.59
N GLU A 69 -8.08 18.06 -4.21
CA GLU A 69 -8.16 17.51 -5.58
C GLU A 69 -7.30 18.28 -6.57
N ASP A 70 -7.32 19.60 -6.50
CA ASP A 70 -6.51 20.45 -7.38
C ASP A 70 -5.01 20.30 -7.11
N ASP A 71 -4.63 20.14 -5.84
CA ASP A 71 -3.23 19.89 -5.48
C ASP A 71 -2.76 18.54 -6.00
N TYR A 72 -3.61 17.50 -5.89
CA TYR A 72 -3.30 16.19 -6.42
C TYR A 72 -3.04 16.23 -7.93
N LYS A 73 -3.82 17.01 -8.67
CA LYS A 73 -3.65 17.18 -10.12
C LYS A 73 -2.32 17.84 -10.49
N LEU A 74 -1.74 18.62 -9.59
CA LEU A 74 -0.45 19.26 -9.82
C LEU A 74 0.73 18.29 -9.66
N LEU A 75 0.51 17.14 -9.05
CA LEU A 75 1.59 16.18 -8.75
C LEU A 75 2.08 15.51 -10.04
N PRO A 76 3.38 15.60 -10.35
CA PRO A 76 3.95 14.87 -11.48
C PRO A 76 4.22 13.41 -11.09
N LEU A 77 3.16 12.62 -10.96
CA LEU A 77 3.23 11.26 -10.42
C LEU A 77 4.21 10.37 -11.17
N ARG A 78 4.22 10.46 -12.49
CA ARG A 78 5.13 9.67 -13.33
C ARG A 78 6.59 10.00 -13.02
N TYR A 79 6.91 11.28 -12.93
CA TYR A 79 8.26 11.73 -12.62
C TYR A 79 8.69 11.27 -11.23
N ILE A 80 7.83 11.45 -10.24
CA ILE A 80 8.09 11.03 -8.86
C ILE A 80 8.29 9.52 -8.79
N ALA A 81 7.39 8.75 -9.38
CA ALA A 81 7.46 7.29 -9.36
C ALA A 81 8.77 6.79 -9.99
N GLN A 82 9.12 7.30 -11.15
CA GLN A 82 10.31 6.84 -11.87
C GLN A 82 11.62 7.28 -11.23
N ASN A 83 11.71 8.52 -10.78
CA ASN A 83 12.98 9.10 -10.31
C ASN A 83 13.22 8.96 -8.81
N TYR A 84 12.19 8.77 -8.02
CA TYR A 84 12.32 8.66 -6.55
C TYR A 84 12.05 7.24 -6.04
N PHE A 85 11.27 6.46 -6.75
CA PHE A 85 10.89 5.12 -6.32
C PHE A 85 11.37 4.02 -7.28
N GLY A 86 11.76 4.35 -8.49
CA GLY A 86 12.09 3.36 -9.50
C GLY A 86 10.88 2.52 -9.92
N LYS A 87 9.70 3.11 -9.90
CA LYS A 87 8.43 2.44 -10.17
C LYS A 87 7.63 3.19 -11.23
N SER A 88 6.49 2.60 -11.64
CA SER A 88 5.59 3.22 -12.60
C SER A 88 4.65 4.24 -11.94
N ALA A 89 4.07 5.12 -12.75
CA ALA A 89 3.04 6.05 -12.27
C ALA A 89 1.84 5.29 -11.68
N ALA A 90 1.47 4.17 -12.27
CA ALA A 90 0.37 3.34 -11.77
C ALA A 90 0.68 2.80 -10.37
N TRP A 91 1.91 2.36 -10.12
CA TRP A 91 2.35 1.90 -8.80
C TRP A 91 2.08 2.97 -7.74
N LEU A 92 2.51 4.20 -7.99
CA LEU A 92 2.34 5.30 -7.03
C LEU A 92 0.87 5.70 -6.87
N SER A 93 0.16 5.82 -7.98
CA SER A 93 -1.27 6.17 -7.98
C SER A 93 -2.09 5.17 -7.17
N GLN A 94 -1.82 3.87 -7.31
CA GLN A 94 -2.51 2.82 -6.57
C GLN A 94 -2.33 2.98 -5.07
N ARG A 95 -1.14 3.34 -4.61
CA ARG A 95 -0.83 3.50 -3.18
C ARG A 95 -1.38 4.79 -2.61
N LEU A 96 -1.51 5.82 -3.43
CA LEU A 96 -2.12 7.08 -2.99
C LEU A 96 -3.65 7.00 -2.97
N ASN A 97 -4.26 6.23 -3.87
CA ASN A 97 -5.71 6.16 -4.02
C ASN A 97 -6.36 4.90 -3.42
N GLY A 98 -5.56 3.97 -2.93
CA GLY A 98 -6.09 2.75 -2.32
C GLY A 98 -6.72 1.77 -3.30
N SER A 99 -6.31 1.81 -4.56
CA SER A 99 -6.82 0.88 -5.58
C SER A 99 -6.38 -0.55 -5.26
N LYS A 100 -7.30 -1.50 -5.45
CA LYS A 100 -6.97 -2.92 -5.26
C LYS A 100 -6.10 -3.41 -6.41
N VAL A 101 -5.04 -4.13 -6.07
CA VAL A 101 -4.12 -4.76 -7.03
C VAL A 101 -4.11 -6.24 -6.70
N ARG A 102 -4.61 -7.07 -7.60
CA ARG A 102 -4.69 -8.53 -7.41
C ARG A 102 -5.41 -8.91 -6.12
N GLY A 103 -6.46 -8.16 -5.77
CA GLY A 103 -7.22 -8.39 -4.55
C GLY A 103 -6.59 -7.84 -3.28
N HIS A 104 -5.48 -7.13 -3.37
CA HIS A 104 -4.77 -6.53 -2.23
C HIS A 104 -4.77 -5.01 -2.32
N VAL A 105 -4.79 -4.37 -1.15
CA VAL A 105 -4.62 -2.91 -1.03
C VAL A 105 -3.21 -2.65 -0.48
N TYR A 106 -2.48 -1.78 -1.13
CA TYR A 106 -1.14 -1.39 -0.72
C TYR A 106 -1.13 0.07 -0.28
N THR A 107 -0.26 0.38 0.67
CA THR A 107 -0.09 1.73 1.21
C THR A 107 1.38 2.14 1.10
N LEU A 108 1.64 3.43 1.26
CA LEU A 108 3.01 3.91 1.43
C LEU A 108 3.41 3.74 2.89
N ASN A 109 4.56 3.14 3.13
CA ASN A 109 5.12 3.06 4.49
C ASN A 109 5.72 4.41 4.89
N SER A 110 6.19 4.54 6.14
CA SER A 110 6.76 5.80 6.64
C SER A 110 7.93 6.30 5.80
N GLU A 111 8.83 5.40 5.43
CA GLU A 111 9.98 5.73 4.60
C GLU A 111 9.55 6.23 3.23
N GLN A 112 8.59 5.56 2.61
CA GLN A 112 8.06 5.95 1.31
C GLN A 112 7.33 7.30 1.37
N LYS A 113 6.60 7.58 2.45
CA LYS A 113 5.98 8.89 2.67
C LYS A 113 7.04 10.00 2.76
N ASP A 114 8.13 9.74 3.45
CA ASP A 114 9.24 10.69 3.57
C ASP A 114 9.87 10.96 2.20
N ILE A 115 10.05 9.91 1.40
CA ILE A 115 10.57 10.04 0.03
C ILE A 115 9.62 10.88 -0.82
N PHE A 116 8.32 10.61 -0.74
CA PHE A 116 7.30 11.35 -1.47
C PHE A 116 7.32 12.83 -1.10
N ASN A 117 7.33 13.13 0.19
CA ASN A 117 7.35 14.50 0.69
C ASN A 117 8.61 15.24 0.23
N ARG A 118 9.76 14.59 0.27
CA ARG A 118 11.02 15.16 -0.21
C ARG A 118 10.94 15.42 -1.72
N ALA A 119 10.37 14.50 -2.48
CA ALA A 119 10.21 14.64 -3.92
C ALA A 119 9.37 15.89 -4.25
N VAL A 120 8.24 16.07 -3.58
CA VAL A 120 7.36 17.22 -3.77
C VAL A 120 8.09 18.53 -3.45
N GLN A 121 8.84 18.56 -2.35
CA GLN A 121 9.60 19.76 -1.97
C GLN A 121 10.69 20.09 -2.99
N GLU A 122 11.48 19.11 -3.41
CA GLU A 122 12.55 19.30 -4.37
C GLU A 122 12.02 19.76 -5.73
N ILE A 123 10.95 19.12 -6.20
CA ILE A 123 10.31 19.48 -7.48
C ILE A 123 9.74 20.90 -7.39
N GLY A 124 9.08 21.21 -6.28
CA GLY A 124 8.52 22.54 -6.07
C GLY A 124 9.57 23.64 -6.12
N GLN A 125 10.72 23.42 -5.48
CA GLN A 125 11.85 24.36 -5.52
C GLN A 125 12.40 24.54 -6.94
N ARG A 126 12.52 23.43 -7.68
CA ARG A 126 13.00 23.48 -9.07
C ARG A 126 12.03 24.25 -9.96
N ILE A 127 10.74 23.97 -9.83
CA ILE A 127 9.70 24.65 -10.62
C ILE A 127 9.69 26.14 -10.31
N SER A 128 9.78 26.51 -9.01
CA SER A 128 9.75 27.92 -8.61
C SER A 128 10.96 28.71 -9.11
N SER A 129 12.05 28.03 -9.44
CA SER A 129 13.26 28.68 -9.98
C SER A 129 13.26 28.79 -11.50
N LEU A 130 12.30 28.14 -12.18
CA LEU A 130 12.21 28.19 -13.64
C LEU A 130 11.63 29.51 -14.11
N GLN A 131 12.22 30.07 -15.14
CA GLN A 131 11.77 31.32 -15.71
C GLN A 131 12.02 31.33 -17.21
N LEU A 132 11.02 31.76 -17.96
CA LEU A 132 11.16 31.94 -19.40
C LEU A 132 11.70 33.34 -19.67
N ALA A 133 12.68 33.40 -20.57
CA ALA A 133 13.26 34.68 -21.00
C ALA A 133 12.35 35.37 -22.02
#